data_805259b0024c6646bcec737a01a8e407
#
_entry.id   805259b0024c6646bcec737a01a8e407
#
_cell.length_a   1.000
_cell.length_b   1.000
_cell.length_c   1.000
_cell.angle_alpha   90.00
_cell.angle_beta   90.00
_cell.angle_gamma   90.00
#
_symmetry.space_group_name_H-M   'P 1'
#
loop_
_entity.id
_entity.type
_entity.pdbx_description
1 polymer ?
#
loop_
_entity_poly.entity_id
_entity_poly.type
_entity_poly.pdbx_seq_one_letter_code
_entity_poly.pdbx_strand_id
1 'polypeptide(L)'
;MNKEITLEQLATYETAFDGDRANRIAMDAVTKNGVNNAAMRFENAREMRHTFNISLEQGDITNQKQSGRCWMFAALNTMRFRIIKKLGVKTFELSQNYALFFDKLEKSNYFLESILETLNEPTAGRLVTYLLSGPLGDGGQWDMFANLVEKYGVVPKEVMPETAASSSTREIIGYLTEKLREFACTLRTAYQNGASMEELRAKKDDMMQTIYNMLCISLGKPPVKFDFEVKTPNGFVRDLGITPQSFFKKYVDMDLSRYISLINAPTSDKPYGKTYTVAFLGNVAEGRPVKYLNLPIEDLKAAAIAQMKDGLPVWFGCDVGKRSVRDGGVMDLNALDLETLFNTEFTMDKAQRLDYGQSLMTHAMVFQGVNLDDNGKPNRWRVENSWGKDAGVDGYYIMSDAWFDEYMYQVVVDKKYLTEEQRKALEQEPITLQPWDPMGSLASVR
;
A
#
# COMPACT_ATOMS: atom_id res chain seq x y z
N MET A 1 17.54 43.08 -2.66
CA MET A 1 18.10 41.72 -2.62
C MET A 1 17.91 41.08 -4.00
N ASN A 2 18.99 40.65 -4.64
CA ASN A 2 18.90 39.91 -5.89
C ASN A 2 18.16 38.59 -5.65
N LYS A 3 17.25 38.23 -6.57
CA LYS A 3 16.51 36.97 -6.51
C LYS A 3 17.31 35.81 -7.12
N GLU A 4 18.33 36.14 -7.92
CA GLU A 4 19.24 35.19 -8.56
C GLU A 4 20.48 34.93 -7.70
N ILE A 5 21.07 33.74 -7.86
CA ILE A 5 22.40 33.45 -7.29
C ILE A 5 23.44 34.16 -8.17
N THR A 6 24.15 35.13 -7.59
CA THR A 6 25.21 35.85 -8.30
C THR A 6 26.52 35.05 -8.35
N LEU A 7 27.38 35.36 -9.29
CA LEU A 7 28.73 34.75 -9.37
C LEU A 7 29.57 35.01 -8.10
N GLU A 8 29.37 36.15 -7.44
CA GLU A 8 30.02 36.45 -6.16
C GLU A 8 29.55 35.54 -5.03
N GLN A 9 28.20 35.27 -4.98
CA GLN A 9 27.64 34.29 -4.03
C GLN A 9 28.18 32.89 -4.32
N LEU A 10 28.25 32.48 -5.61
CA LEU A 10 28.80 31.19 -6.00
C LEU A 10 30.24 31.02 -5.54
N ALA A 11 31.10 32.03 -5.78
CA ALA A 11 32.49 32.01 -5.31
C ALA A 11 32.61 31.90 -3.77
N THR A 12 31.65 32.50 -3.05
CA THR A 12 31.57 32.37 -1.58
C THR A 12 31.23 30.92 -1.18
N TYR A 13 30.26 30.28 -1.87
CA TYR A 13 29.89 28.89 -1.60
C TYR A 13 31.03 27.92 -1.93
N GLU A 14 31.75 28.11 -3.05
CA GLU A 14 32.91 27.33 -3.42
C GLU A 14 34.01 27.42 -2.37
N THR A 15 34.34 28.66 -1.89
CA THR A 15 35.34 28.87 -0.85
C THR A 15 34.95 28.20 0.45
N ALA A 16 33.69 28.26 0.86
CA ALA A 16 33.20 27.59 2.06
C ALA A 16 33.23 26.07 1.92
N PHE A 17 32.88 25.52 0.75
CA PHE A 17 32.98 24.10 0.48
C PHE A 17 34.41 23.58 0.54
N ASP A 18 35.35 24.25 -0.11
CA ASP A 18 36.74 23.86 -0.16
C ASP A 18 37.46 24.01 1.20
N GLY A 19 36.99 24.89 2.06
CA GLY A 19 37.50 25.11 3.41
C GLY A 19 37.23 23.95 4.36
N ASP A 20 36.30 23.05 4.07
CA ASP A 20 35.96 21.89 4.90
C ASP A 20 36.50 20.58 4.25
N ARG A 21 37.49 19.97 4.90
CA ARG A 21 38.06 18.68 4.47
C ARG A 21 37.01 17.57 4.38
N ALA A 22 35.98 17.57 5.25
CA ALA A 22 34.94 16.56 5.26
C ALA A 22 34.12 16.59 3.97
N ASN A 23 33.85 17.77 3.43
CA ASN A 23 33.12 17.93 2.17
C ASN A 23 33.81 17.23 0.99
N ARG A 24 35.17 17.33 0.91
CA ARG A 24 35.91 16.67 -0.16
C ARG A 24 35.89 15.15 -0.02
N ILE A 25 36.04 14.63 1.19
CA ILE A 25 35.97 13.18 1.45
C ILE A 25 34.57 12.65 1.11
N ALA A 26 33.53 13.36 1.54
CA ALA A 26 32.15 13.02 1.24
C ALA A 26 31.87 13.08 -0.27
N MET A 27 32.32 14.14 -0.96
CA MET A 27 32.18 14.27 -2.40
C MET A 27 32.81 13.10 -3.16
N ASP A 28 34.04 12.73 -2.85
CA ASP A 28 34.76 11.62 -3.50
C ASP A 28 34.06 10.27 -3.23
N ALA A 29 33.56 10.06 -2.02
CA ALA A 29 32.81 8.85 -1.66
C ALA A 29 31.47 8.78 -2.40
N VAL A 30 30.71 9.87 -2.42
CA VAL A 30 29.36 9.93 -3.02
C VAL A 30 29.43 9.86 -4.54
N THR A 31 30.33 10.60 -5.18
CA THR A 31 30.42 10.62 -6.65
C THR A 31 30.76 9.25 -7.23
N LYS A 32 31.44 8.41 -6.50
CA LYS A 32 31.79 7.04 -6.92
C LYS A 32 30.74 6.01 -6.53
N ASN A 33 30.17 6.09 -5.32
CA ASN A 33 29.37 5.00 -4.76
C ASN A 33 27.86 5.33 -4.67
N GLY A 34 27.46 6.57 -4.90
CA GLY A 34 26.13 7.09 -4.64
C GLY A 34 25.90 7.43 -3.15
N VAL A 35 24.88 8.25 -2.91
CA VAL A 35 24.60 8.80 -1.58
C VAL A 35 24.33 7.72 -0.54
N ASN A 36 23.40 6.80 -0.81
CA ASN A 36 22.99 5.82 0.19
C ASN A 36 24.14 4.86 0.58
N ASN A 37 24.94 4.43 -0.40
CA ASN A 37 26.08 3.55 -0.12
C ASN A 37 27.16 4.28 0.69
N ALA A 38 27.40 5.56 0.41
CA ALA A 38 28.37 6.37 1.14
C ALA A 38 27.92 6.69 2.58
N ALA A 39 26.59 6.80 2.79
CA ALA A 39 26.01 7.08 4.11
C ALA A 39 25.78 5.83 4.98
N MET A 40 25.96 4.62 4.43
CA MET A 40 25.64 3.37 5.13
C MET A 40 26.50 3.19 6.39
N ARG A 41 25.86 2.97 7.55
CA ARG A 41 26.54 2.74 8.83
C ARG A 41 26.87 1.26 9.01
N PHE A 42 28.15 0.95 9.11
CA PHE A 42 28.65 -0.41 9.31
C PHE A 42 28.14 -1.05 10.63
N GLU A 43 28.01 -0.28 11.69
CA GLU A 43 27.62 -0.77 13.02
C GLU A 43 26.15 -1.18 13.07
N ASN A 44 25.28 -0.55 12.25
CA ASN A 44 23.86 -0.83 12.21
C ASN A 44 23.54 -2.29 11.90
N ALA A 45 24.33 -2.94 11.05
CA ALA A 45 24.20 -4.36 10.73
C ALA A 45 24.37 -5.30 11.94
N ARG A 46 25.03 -4.86 13.00
CA ARG A 46 25.21 -5.63 14.24
C ARG A 46 24.02 -5.53 15.17
N GLU A 47 23.29 -4.41 15.14
CA GLU A 47 22.15 -4.12 16.01
C GLU A 47 20.86 -4.74 15.46
N MET A 48 20.72 -4.77 14.14
CA MET A 48 19.54 -5.26 13.45
C MET A 48 19.59 -6.78 13.20
N ARG A 49 19.31 -7.56 14.28
CA ARG A 49 19.35 -9.04 14.23
C ARG A 49 17.96 -9.60 13.94
N HIS A 50 17.85 -10.50 12.96
CA HIS A 50 16.62 -11.23 12.62
C HIS A 50 16.24 -12.30 13.68
N THR A 51 16.13 -11.87 14.95
CA THR A 51 15.74 -12.72 16.09
C THR A 51 14.56 -12.07 16.80
N PHE A 52 13.47 -12.80 16.94
CA PHE A 52 12.21 -12.29 17.46
C PHE A 52 11.62 -13.29 18.45
N ASN A 53 11.10 -12.82 19.59
CA ASN A 53 10.44 -13.67 20.57
C ASN A 53 8.96 -13.96 20.24
N ILE A 54 8.36 -13.18 19.33
CA ILE A 54 7.09 -13.49 18.67
C ILE A 54 7.37 -13.57 17.18
N SER A 55 7.14 -14.73 16.56
CA SER A 55 7.35 -14.95 15.13
C SER A 55 6.28 -15.89 14.59
N LEU A 56 5.68 -15.52 13.47
CA LEU A 56 4.72 -16.32 12.73
C LEU A 56 5.43 -16.94 11.54
N GLU A 57 5.13 -18.21 11.26
CA GLU A 57 5.62 -18.89 10.07
C GLU A 57 4.59 -18.77 8.94
N GLN A 58 5.05 -18.37 7.77
CA GLN A 58 4.16 -18.05 6.66
C GLN A 58 4.82 -18.39 5.32
N GLY A 59 4.70 -19.58 4.85
CA GLY A 59 4.98 -20.02 3.48
C GLY A 59 6.11 -19.30 2.72
N ASP A 60 6.17 -19.50 1.42
CA ASP A 60 7.18 -18.86 0.57
C ASP A 60 6.91 -17.38 0.35
N ILE A 61 7.99 -16.59 0.21
CA ILE A 61 7.91 -15.16 -0.08
C ILE A 61 7.36 -14.92 -1.50
N THR A 62 6.40 -14.00 -1.59
CA THR A 62 5.78 -13.59 -2.85
C THR A 62 6.59 -12.50 -3.57
N ASN A 63 6.34 -12.30 -4.88
CA ASN A 63 7.04 -11.30 -5.65
C ASN A 63 6.09 -10.55 -6.58
N GLN A 64 5.85 -9.27 -6.27
CA GLN A 64 4.99 -8.36 -7.05
C GLN A 64 5.62 -7.91 -8.37
N LYS A 65 6.89 -8.23 -8.59
CA LYS A 65 7.65 -7.82 -9.79
C LYS A 65 7.61 -6.29 -10.03
N GLN A 66 7.35 -5.88 -11.27
CA GLN A 66 7.28 -4.46 -11.66
C GLN A 66 5.83 -3.96 -11.65
N SER A 67 5.20 -4.03 -10.47
CA SER A 67 3.82 -3.56 -10.28
C SER A 67 3.65 -2.85 -8.94
N GLY A 68 2.69 -1.94 -8.83
CA GLY A 68 2.33 -1.23 -7.59
C GLY A 68 1.31 -1.98 -6.73
N ARG A 69 1.24 -3.33 -6.83
CA ARG A 69 0.25 -4.18 -6.14
C ARG A 69 0.63 -4.57 -4.71
N CYS A 70 1.57 -3.89 -4.06
CA CYS A 70 2.03 -4.22 -2.71
C CYS A 70 0.89 -4.43 -1.71
N TRP A 71 -0.10 -3.53 -1.70
CA TRP A 71 -1.28 -3.58 -0.84
C TRP A 71 -2.10 -4.86 -0.99
N MET A 72 -2.23 -5.33 -2.25
CA MET A 72 -2.95 -6.55 -2.62
C MET A 72 -2.14 -7.81 -2.25
N PHE A 73 -0.83 -7.81 -2.53
CA PHE A 73 0.07 -8.89 -2.10
C PHE A 73 0.07 -9.03 -0.57
N ALA A 74 0.24 -7.94 0.15
CA ALA A 74 0.19 -7.94 1.62
C ALA A 74 -1.14 -8.49 2.16
N ALA A 75 -2.28 -8.07 1.58
CA ALA A 75 -3.59 -8.53 2.02
C ALA A 75 -3.80 -10.04 1.70
N LEU A 76 -3.47 -10.50 0.50
CA LEU A 76 -3.53 -11.93 0.16
C LEU A 76 -2.58 -12.77 1.02
N ASN A 77 -1.42 -12.23 1.40
CA ASN A 77 -0.50 -12.91 2.31
C ASN A 77 -1.08 -13.10 3.72
N THR A 78 -1.86 -12.13 4.24
CA THR A 78 -2.59 -12.35 5.51
C THR A 78 -3.67 -13.43 5.40
N MET A 79 -4.29 -13.58 4.23
CA MET A 79 -5.32 -14.59 3.97
C MET A 79 -4.73 -15.98 3.76
N ARG A 80 -3.64 -16.12 2.99
CA ARG A 80 -2.98 -17.41 2.75
C ARG A 80 -2.49 -18.06 4.04
N PHE A 81 -2.12 -17.26 5.04
CA PHE A 81 -1.73 -17.75 6.36
C PHE A 81 -2.82 -18.62 6.99
N ARG A 82 -4.09 -18.21 6.86
CA ARG A 82 -5.23 -18.99 7.34
C ARG A 82 -5.40 -20.31 6.58
N ILE A 83 -5.20 -20.29 5.26
CA ILE A 83 -5.26 -21.49 4.41
C ILE A 83 -4.13 -22.47 4.79
N ILE A 84 -2.90 -21.98 4.93
CA ILE A 84 -1.73 -22.76 5.34
C ILE A 84 -2.00 -23.46 6.67
N LYS A 85 -2.50 -22.72 7.66
CA LYS A 85 -2.84 -23.26 8.99
C LYS A 85 -3.97 -24.27 8.92
N LYS A 86 -5.03 -24.01 8.15
CA LYS A 86 -6.20 -24.88 8.01
C LYS A 86 -5.88 -26.18 7.31
N LEU A 87 -5.08 -26.14 6.25
CA LEU A 87 -4.71 -27.31 5.45
C LEU A 87 -3.46 -28.04 6.00
N GLY A 88 -2.70 -27.41 6.89
CA GLY A 88 -1.43 -27.94 7.39
C GLY A 88 -0.33 -28.04 6.32
N VAL A 89 -0.44 -27.25 5.25
CA VAL A 89 0.55 -27.22 4.17
C VAL A 89 1.69 -26.27 4.49
N LYS A 90 2.87 -26.48 3.89
CA LYS A 90 4.04 -25.63 4.14
C LYS A 90 3.94 -24.26 3.46
N THR A 91 3.29 -24.23 2.30
CA THR A 91 3.14 -23.00 1.51
C THR A 91 1.82 -23.01 0.76
N PHE A 92 1.31 -21.85 0.48
CA PHE A 92 0.13 -21.60 -0.35
C PHE A 92 0.22 -20.20 -0.94
N GLU A 93 -0.28 -20.00 -2.14
CA GLU A 93 -0.36 -18.67 -2.74
C GLU A 93 -1.73 -18.46 -3.39
N LEU A 94 -2.31 -17.28 -3.13
CA LEU A 94 -3.53 -16.81 -3.78
C LEU A 94 -3.19 -16.01 -5.02
N SER A 95 -4.06 -16.00 -6.01
CA SER A 95 -3.86 -15.29 -7.27
C SER A 95 -3.98 -13.78 -7.11
N GLN A 96 -2.87 -13.08 -7.29
CA GLN A 96 -2.85 -11.63 -7.35
C GLN A 96 -3.35 -11.13 -8.72
N ASN A 97 -3.20 -11.91 -9.77
CA ASN A 97 -3.71 -11.58 -11.10
C ASN A 97 -5.25 -11.56 -11.12
N TYR A 98 -5.90 -12.48 -10.40
CA TYR A 98 -7.35 -12.49 -10.22
C TYR A 98 -7.86 -11.21 -9.54
N ALA A 99 -7.23 -10.85 -8.43
CA ALA A 99 -7.57 -9.64 -7.70
C ALA A 99 -7.27 -8.37 -8.52
N LEU A 100 -6.16 -8.34 -9.27
CA LEU A 100 -5.80 -7.25 -10.19
C LEU A 100 -6.87 -7.03 -11.26
N PHE A 101 -7.37 -8.11 -11.86
CA PHE A 101 -8.40 -8.02 -12.90
C PHE A 101 -9.61 -7.23 -12.40
N PHE A 102 -10.15 -7.62 -11.25
CA PHE A 102 -11.33 -6.97 -10.70
C PHE A 102 -11.02 -5.59 -10.12
N ASP A 103 -9.84 -5.36 -9.58
CA ASP A 103 -9.42 -4.01 -9.18
C ASP A 103 -9.42 -3.03 -10.35
N LYS A 104 -8.86 -3.43 -11.50
CA LYS A 104 -8.83 -2.55 -12.67
C LYS A 104 -10.21 -2.36 -13.28
N LEU A 105 -11.05 -3.38 -13.29
CA LEU A 105 -12.43 -3.28 -13.75
C LEU A 105 -13.25 -2.31 -12.87
N GLU A 106 -13.20 -2.50 -11.56
CA GLU A 106 -13.95 -1.68 -10.61
C GLU A 106 -13.44 -0.24 -10.52
N LYS A 107 -12.13 -0.04 -10.51
CA LYS A 107 -11.56 1.32 -10.56
C LYS A 107 -11.93 2.07 -11.83
N SER A 108 -12.00 1.38 -12.98
CA SER A 108 -12.46 1.99 -14.22
C SER A 108 -13.91 2.45 -14.12
N ASN A 109 -14.77 1.61 -13.53
CA ASN A 109 -16.16 1.98 -13.26
C ASN A 109 -16.24 3.14 -12.26
N TYR A 110 -15.50 3.07 -11.17
CA TYR A 110 -15.44 4.12 -10.13
C TYR A 110 -14.99 5.46 -10.68
N PHE A 111 -13.96 5.46 -11.54
CA PHE A 111 -13.51 6.67 -12.22
C PHE A 111 -14.60 7.25 -13.13
N LEU A 112 -15.29 6.44 -13.93
CA LEU A 112 -16.35 6.93 -14.81
C LEU A 112 -17.57 7.44 -14.01
N GLU A 113 -17.91 6.81 -12.88
CA GLU A 113 -18.92 7.35 -11.94
C GLU A 113 -18.47 8.70 -11.36
N SER A 114 -17.20 8.83 -10.95
CA SER A 114 -16.66 10.09 -10.48
C SER A 114 -16.70 11.20 -11.55
N ILE A 115 -16.52 10.84 -12.81
CA ILE A 115 -16.70 11.79 -13.94
C ILE A 115 -18.16 12.21 -14.08
N LEU A 116 -19.11 11.26 -13.97
CA LEU A 116 -20.55 11.58 -14.01
C LEU A 116 -20.98 12.47 -12.83
N GLU A 117 -20.43 12.24 -11.65
CA GLU A 117 -20.67 13.05 -10.44
C GLU A 117 -20.16 14.49 -10.57
N THR A 118 -19.10 14.68 -11.35
CA THR A 118 -18.40 15.99 -11.50
C THR A 118 -18.69 16.68 -12.85
N LEU A 119 -19.77 16.34 -13.55
CA LEU A 119 -20.12 16.91 -14.86
C LEU A 119 -20.29 18.44 -14.82
N ASN A 120 -20.80 18.98 -13.69
CA ASN A 120 -21.00 20.41 -13.49
C ASN A 120 -19.71 21.17 -13.10
N GLU A 121 -18.65 20.45 -12.73
CA GLU A 121 -17.37 21.07 -12.39
C GLU A 121 -16.58 21.42 -13.66
N PRO A 122 -15.83 22.53 -13.66
CA PRO A 122 -15.01 22.89 -14.82
C PRO A 122 -13.89 21.85 -15.06
N THR A 123 -13.65 21.49 -16.32
CA THR A 123 -12.60 20.52 -16.69
C THR A 123 -11.21 20.93 -16.20
N ALA A 124 -10.89 22.23 -16.21
CA ALA A 124 -9.65 22.79 -15.68
C ALA A 124 -9.68 23.04 -14.15
N GLY A 125 -10.79 22.73 -13.48
CA GLY A 125 -10.91 22.83 -12.03
C GLY A 125 -10.02 21.83 -11.31
N ARG A 126 -9.61 22.15 -10.08
CA ARG A 126 -8.68 21.30 -9.29
C ARG A 126 -9.16 19.87 -9.15
N LEU A 127 -10.46 19.68 -8.87
CA LEU A 127 -11.02 18.34 -8.67
C LEU A 127 -10.97 17.49 -9.94
N VAL A 128 -11.49 18.00 -11.05
CA VAL A 128 -11.51 17.27 -12.32
C VAL A 128 -10.08 17.04 -12.83
N THR A 129 -9.19 18.02 -12.70
CA THR A 129 -7.77 17.87 -13.05
C THR A 129 -7.12 16.74 -12.20
N TYR A 130 -7.42 16.68 -10.90
CA TYR A 130 -6.94 15.62 -10.02
C TYR A 130 -7.44 14.24 -10.49
N LEU A 131 -8.74 14.07 -10.72
CA LEU A 131 -9.32 12.81 -11.21
C LEU A 131 -8.69 12.39 -12.55
N LEU A 132 -8.55 13.33 -13.49
CA LEU A 132 -7.93 13.07 -14.80
C LEU A 132 -6.43 12.80 -14.72
N SER A 133 -5.74 13.24 -13.67
CA SER A 133 -4.30 12.98 -13.50
C SER A 133 -4.01 11.50 -13.22
N GLY A 134 -4.90 10.79 -12.58
CA GLY A 134 -4.76 9.39 -12.18
C GLY A 134 -6.06 8.60 -12.28
N PRO A 135 -6.65 8.39 -13.48
CA PRO A 135 -7.88 7.62 -13.64
C PRO A 135 -7.78 6.19 -13.09
N LEU A 136 -6.59 5.61 -13.20
CA LEU A 136 -6.33 4.22 -12.84
C LEU A 136 -4.90 4.06 -12.31
N GLY A 137 -4.75 3.76 -11.03
CA GLY A 137 -3.47 3.45 -10.38
C GLY A 137 -3.38 1.99 -9.96
N ASP A 138 -2.17 1.53 -9.66
CA ASP A 138 -1.92 0.18 -9.10
C ASP A 138 -2.20 0.10 -7.60
N GLY A 139 -1.99 1.18 -6.89
CA GLY A 139 -2.12 1.25 -5.44
C GLY A 139 -3.55 1.07 -4.93
N GLY A 140 -3.71 0.91 -3.64
CA GLY A 140 -5.02 0.77 -3.00
C GLY A 140 -4.91 0.65 -1.48
N GLN A 141 -6.04 0.67 -0.82
CA GLN A 141 -6.20 0.60 0.62
C GLN A 141 -6.84 -0.74 1.04
N TRP A 142 -6.75 -1.07 2.33
CA TRP A 142 -7.34 -2.29 2.86
C TRP A 142 -8.82 -2.43 2.54
N ASP A 143 -9.63 -1.38 2.76
CA ASP A 143 -11.08 -1.44 2.49
C ASP A 143 -11.38 -1.65 1.01
N MET A 144 -10.56 -1.11 0.11
CA MET A 144 -10.66 -1.36 -1.33
C MET A 144 -10.41 -2.85 -1.64
N PHE A 145 -9.43 -3.48 -0.97
CA PHE A 145 -9.18 -4.90 -1.12
C PHE A 145 -10.32 -5.75 -0.53
N ALA A 146 -10.83 -5.37 0.64
CA ALA A 146 -11.96 -6.04 1.27
C ALA A 146 -13.20 -6.06 0.36
N ASN A 147 -13.51 -4.92 -0.28
CA ASN A 147 -14.61 -4.83 -1.26
C ASN A 147 -14.45 -5.84 -2.41
N LEU A 148 -13.23 -5.98 -2.96
CA LEU A 148 -12.98 -6.93 -4.05
C LEU A 148 -13.22 -8.37 -3.59
N VAL A 149 -12.73 -8.74 -2.42
CA VAL A 149 -12.85 -10.10 -1.90
C VAL A 149 -14.29 -10.42 -1.50
N GLU A 150 -15.01 -9.50 -0.88
CA GLU A 150 -16.41 -9.67 -0.52
C GLU A 150 -17.28 -9.87 -1.77
N LYS A 151 -16.99 -9.14 -2.86
CA LYS A 151 -17.76 -9.22 -4.11
C LYS A 151 -17.35 -10.41 -4.99
N TYR A 152 -16.06 -10.66 -5.15
CA TYR A 152 -15.51 -11.59 -6.13
C TYR A 152 -14.87 -12.84 -5.54
N GLY A 153 -14.57 -12.87 -4.24
CA GLY A 153 -13.84 -13.97 -3.61
C GLY A 153 -12.34 -13.94 -3.96
N VAL A 154 -11.71 -15.09 -3.78
CA VAL A 154 -10.30 -15.33 -4.11
C VAL A 154 -10.13 -16.70 -4.76
N VAL A 155 -9.03 -16.89 -5.50
CA VAL A 155 -8.68 -18.18 -6.10
C VAL A 155 -7.21 -18.53 -5.84
N PRO A 156 -6.83 -19.81 -5.83
CA PRO A 156 -5.44 -20.22 -5.83
C PRO A 156 -4.66 -19.64 -7.03
N LYS A 157 -3.36 -19.46 -6.87
CA LYS A 157 -2.49 -18.87 -7.90
C LYS A 157 -2.52 -19.64 -9.23
N GLU A 158 -2.54 -20.97 -9.16
CA GLU A 158 -2.58 -21.83 -10.33
C GLU A 158 -3.87 -21.72 -11.15
N VAL A 159 -4.97 -21.26 -10.55
CA VAL A 159 -6.27 -21.10 -11.21
C VAL A 159 -6.30 -19.86 -12.11
N MET A 160 -5.60 -18.79 -11.74
CA MET A 160 -5.36 -17.61 -12.57
C MET A 160 -3.93 -17.10 -12.36
N PRO A 161 -2.95 -17.68 -13.05
CA PRO A 161 -1.54 -17.35 -12.85
C PRO A 161 -1.19 -15.96 -13.35
N GLU A 162 0.01 -15.49 -12.97
CA GLU A 162 0.55 -14.22 -13.46
C GLU A 162 0.75 -14.26 -14.98
N THR A 163 0.46 -13.14 -15.63
CA THR A 163 0.73 -12.88 -17.05
C THR A 163 1.92 -11.92 -17.21
N ALA A 164 2.39 -11.68 -18.42
CA ALA A 164 3.37 -10.66 -18.69
C ALA A 164 2.86 -9.27 -18.24
N ALA A 165 1.59 -8.96 -18.54
CA ALA A 165 0.98 -7.68 -18.18
C ALA A 165 0.77 -7.53 -16.67
N SER A 166 0.42 -8.58 -15.92
CA SER A 166 0.30 -8.50 -14.47
C SER A 166 1.66 -8.39 -13.77
N SER A 167 2.70 -9.00 -14.35
CA SER A 167 4.07 -8.91 -13.83
C SER A 167 4.77 -7.58 -14.12
N SER A 168 4.26 -6.79 -15.09
CA SER A 168 4.73 -5.45 -15.45
C SER A 168 3.54 -4.60 -15.87
N THR A 169 2.88 -3.97 -14.90
CA THR A 169 1.56 -3.34 -15.09
C THR A 169 1.59 -2.00 -15.81
N ARG A 170 2.76 -1.38 -15.97
CA ARG A 170 2.90 -0.02 -16.52
C ARG A 170 2.23 0.16 -17.88
N GLU A 171 2.40 -0.79 -18.80
CA GLU A 171 1.87 -0.66 -20.15
C GLU A 171 0.34 -0.76 -20.17
N ILE A 172 -0.22 -1.79 -19.57
CA ILE A 172 -1.69 -1.97 -19.54
C ILE A 172 -2.38 -0.83 -18.81
N ILE A 173 -1.81 -0.34 -17.70
CA ILE A 173 -2.35 0.83 -17.00
C ILE A 173 -2.29 2.07 -17.89
N GLY A 174 -1.21 2.26 -18.65
CA GLY A 174 -1.07 3.36 -19.58
C GLY A 174 -2.21 3.38 -20.61
N TYR A 175 -2.45 2.27 -21.29
CA TYR A 175 -3.51 2.16 -22.31
C TYR A 175 -4.93 2.25 -21.72
N LEU A 176 -5.17 1.64 -20.57
CA LEU A 176 -6.45 1.80 -19.88
C LEU A 176 -6.69 3.25 -19.45
N THR A 177 -5.66 3.92 -18.94
CA THR A 177 -5.72 5.35 -18.55
C THR A 177 -6.02 6.26 -19.74
N GLU A 178 -5.37 6.02 -20.90
CA GLU A 178 -5.63 6.73 -22.14
C GLU A 178 -7.09 6.56 -22.56
N LYS A 179 -7.60 5.32 -22.57
CA LYS A 179 -8.99 5.02 -22.92
C LYS A 179 -9.98 5.63 -21.94
N LEU A 180 -9.72 5.59 -20.65
CA LEU A 180 -10.59 6.21 -19.63
C LEU A 180 -10.65 7.73 -19.77
N ARG A 181 -9.54 8.40 -20.13
CA ARG A 181 -9.56 9.85 -20.44
C ARG A 181 -10.36 10.17 -21.69
N GLU A 182 -10.26 9.36 -22.73
CA GLU A 182 -11.10 9.48 -23.94
C GLU A 182 -12.60 9.33 -23.56
N PHE A 183 -12.94 8.35 -22.73
CA PHE A 183 -14.30 8.13 -22.25
C PHE A 183 -14.81 9.31 -21.40
N ALA A 184 -13.99 9.82 -20.49
CA ALA A 184 -14.30 11.01 -19.70
C ALA A 184 -14.60 12.22 -20.61
N CYS A 185 -13.79 12.44 -21.66
CA CYS A 185 -14.01 13.48 -22.66
C CYS A 185 -15.35 13.29 -23.36
N THR A 186 -15.64 12.07 -23.82
CA THR A 186 -16.89 11.73 -24.52
C THR A 186 -18.12 11.96 -23.64
N LEU A 187 -18.11 11.52 -22.37
CA LEU A 187 -19.23 11.72 -21.43
C LEU A 187 -19.46 13.20 -21.15
N ARG A 188 -18.39 13.95 -20.85
CA ARG A 188 -18.50 15.38 -20.55
C ARG A 188 -18.98 16.19 -21.77
N THR A 189 -18.48 15.87 -22.98
CA THR A 189 -18.94 16.50 -24.22
C THR A 189 -20.40 16.17 -24.50
N ALA A 190 -20.84 14.94 -24.33
CA ALA A 190 -22.23 14.54 -24.50
C ALA A 190 -23.15 15.30 -23.53
N TYR A 191 -22.76 15.43 -22.26
CA TYR A 191 -23.48 16.21 -21.27
C TYR A 191 -23.60 17.69 -21.66
N GLN A 192 -22.50 18.31 -22.10
CA GLN A 192 -22.51 19.71 -22.59
C GLN A 192 -23.42 19.90 -23.80
N ASN A 193 -23.61 18.88 -24.60
CA ASN A 193 -24.53 18.86 -25.74
C ASN A 193 -25.99 18.47 -25.37
N GLY A 194 -26.29 18.35 -24.08
CA GLY A 194 -27.64 18.13 -23.56
C GLY A 194 -28.07 16.67 -23.43
N ALA A 195 -27.12 15.71 -23.46
CA ALA A 195 -27.44 14.31 -23.19
C ALA A 195 -27.97 14.10 -21.76
N SER A 196 -29.00 13.28 -21.62
CA SER A 196 -29.58 12.90 -20.34
C SER A 196 -28.67 11.96 -19.56
N MET A 197 -28.85 11.88 -18.23
CA MET A 197 -28.10 10.92 -17.40
C MET A 197 -28.33 9.46 -17.82
N GLU A 198 -29.53 9.11 -18.34
CA GLU A 198 -29.82 7.78 -18.86
C GLU A 198 -28.95 7.46 -20.08
N GLU A 199 -28.86 8.40 -21.03
CA GLU A 199 -28.00 8.24 -22.23
C GLU A 199 -26.51 8.17 -21.86
N LEU A 200 -26.06 8.94 -20.85
CA LEU A 200 -24.68 8.89 -20.36
C LEU A 200 -24.36 7.54 -19.71
N ARG A 201 -25.28 6.99 -18.91
CA ARG A 201 -25.11 5.67 -18.29
C ARG A 201 -25.08 4.55 -19.33
N ALA A 202 -25.95 4.59 -20.35
CA ALA A 202 -25.91 3.63 -21.46
C ALA A 202 -24.55 3.67 -22.18
N LYS A 203 -24.03 4.87 -22.47
CA LYS A 203 -22.67 5.02 -23.03
C LYS A 203 -21.59 4.43 -22.12
N LYS A 204 -21.70 4.67 -20.80
CA LYS A 204 -20.74 4.12 -19.83
C LYS A 204 -20.76 2.58 -19.83
N ASP A 205 -21.91 1.94 -19.96
CA ASP A 205 -22.00 0.47 -20.03
C ASP A 205 -21.24 -0.09 -21.24
N ASP A 206 -21.37 0.53 -22.41
CA ASP A 206 -20.58 0.16 -23.61
C ASP A 206 -19.07 0.40 -23.40
N MET A 207 -18.72 1.49 -22.72
CA MET A 207 -17.32 1.79 -22.34
C MET A 207 -16.75 0.73 -21.41
N MET A 208 -17.52 0.28 -20.42
CA MET A 208 -17.09 -0.78 -19.49
C MET A 208 -16.94 -2.13 -20.19
N GLN A 209 -17.74 -2.45 -21.21
CA GLN A 209 -17.52 -3.64 -22.04
C GLN A 209 -16.16 -3.59 -22.75
N THR A 210 -15.77 -2.40 -23.24
CA THR A 210 -14.44 -2.20 -23.85
C THR A 210 -13.33 -2.44 -22.84
N ILE A 211 -13.43 -1.88 -21.65
CA ILE A 211 -12.45 -2.09 -20.55
C ILE A 211 -12.35 -3.58 -20.20
N TYR A 212 -13.50 -4.27 -20.04
CA TYR A 212 -13.51 -5.71 -19.76
C TYR A 212 -12.75 -6.51 -20.82
N ASN A 213 -12.96 -6.20 -22.11
CA ASN A 213 -12.27 -6.87 -23.21
C ASN A 213 -10.75 -6.63 -23.14
N MET A 214 -10.30 -5.38 -22.88
CA MET A 214 -8.88 -5.05 -22.73
C MET A 214 -8.24 -5.83 -21.57
N LEU A 215 -8.95 -5.96 -20.44
CA LEU A 215 -8.50 -6.73 -19.28
C LEU A 215 -8.42 -8.23 -19.60
N CYS A 216 -9.43 -8.81 -20.26
CA CYS A 216 -9.39 -10.23 -20.66
C CYS A 216 -8.22 -10.55 -21.60
N ILE A 217 -7.94 -9.66 -22.54
CA ILE A 217 -6.81 -9.80 -23.50
C ILE A 217 -5.46 -9.77 -22.76
N SER A 218 -5.33 -8.94 -21.74
CA SER A 218 -4.04 -8.68 -21.06
C SER A 218 -3.79 -9.60 -19.86
N LEU A 219 -4.82 -9.90 -19.08
CA LEU A 219 -4.70 -10.61 -17.80
C LEU A 219 -5.29 -12.03 -17.84
N GLY A 220 -5.99 -12.39 -18.92
CA GLY A 220 -6.78 -13.62 -19.00
C GLY A 220 -8.20 -13.43 -18.46
N LYS A 221 -9.10 -14.33 -18.86
CA LYS A 221 -10.49 -14.31 -18.40
C LYS A 221 -10.59 -14.94 -17.00
N PRO A 222 -11.14 -14.22 -16.00
CA PRO A 222 -11.26 -14.76 -14.65
C PRO A 222 -12.24 -15.95 -14.63
N PRO A 223 -11.93 -17.02 -13.85
CA PRO A 223 -12.79 -18.18 -13.72
C PRO A 223 -14.04 -17.87 -12.90
N VAL A 224 -15.18 -18.41 -13.32
CA VAL A 224 -16.42 -18.37 -12.55
C VAL A 224 -16.48 -19.52 -11.53
N LYS A 225 -15.92 -20.68 -11.92
CA LYS A 225 -15.78 -21.88 -11.11
C LYS A 225 -14.45 -22.55 -11.45
N PHE A 226 -13.90 -23.30 -10.52
CA PHE A 226 -12.68 -24.06 -10.72
C PHE A 226 -12.66 -25.32 -9.84
N ASP A 227 -11.81 -26.26 -10.17
CA ASP A 227 -11.55 -27.43 -9.36
C ASP A 227 -10.37 -27.12 -8.44
N PHE A 228 -10.53 -27.40 -7.17
CA PHE A 228 -9.48 -27.25 -6.16
C PHE A 228 -9.06 -28.60 -5.63
N GLU A 229 -7.79 -28.95 -5.83
CA GLU A 229 -7.21 -30.20 -5.38
C GLU A 229 -5.86 -29.93 -4.72
N VAL A 230 -5.66 -30.44 -3.51
CA VAL A 230 -4.40 -30.28 -2.78
C VAL A 230 -4.10 -31.50 -1.92
N LYS A 231 -2.83 -31.96 -1.95
CA LYS A 231 -2.31 -32.96 -1.03
C LYS A 231 -1.90 -32.28 0.27
N THR A 232 -2.49 -32.71 1.36
CA THR A 232 -2.17 -32.23 2.72
C THR A 232 -1.54 -33.34 3.55
N PRO A 233 -0.91 -33.03 4.68
CA PRO A 233 -0.43 -34.08 5.62
C PRO A 233 -1.53 -35.00 6.10
N ASN A 234 -2.78 -34.55 6.13
CA ASN A 234 -3.95 -35.30 6.61
C ASN A 234 -4.73 -36.03 5.50
N GLY A 235 -4.22 -36.02 4.25
CA GLY A 235 -4.87 -36.67 3.12
C GLY A 235 -5.06 -35.74 1.91
N PHE A 236 -5.91 -36.16 0.99
CA PHE A 236 -6.20 -35.43 -0.25
C PHE A 236 -7.51 -34.65 -0.10
N VAL A 237 -7.45 -33.32 -0.34
CA VAL A 237 -8.61 -32.44 -0.35
C VAL A 237 -9.01 -32.18 -1.79
N ARG A 238 -10.30 -32.32 -2.09
CA ARG A 238 -10.87 -32.09 -3.43
C ARG A 238 -12.20 -31.38 -3.32
N ASP A 239 -12.33 -30.24 -4.03
CA ASP A 239 -13.57 -29.52 -4.25
C ASP A 239 -13.73 -29.22 -5.74
N LEU A 240 -14.64 -29.90 -6.41
CA LEU A 240 -14.90 -29.72 -7.83
C LEU A 240 -15.95 -28.65 -8.09
N GLY A 241 -15.68 -27.78 -9.07
CA GLY A 241 -16.60 -26.73 -9.49
C GLY A 241 -16.90 -25.66 -8.42
N ILE A 242 -15.95 -25.43 -7.49
CA ILE A 242 -16.10 -24.40 -6.44
C ILE A 242 -16.03 -22.99 -7.02
N THR A 243 -16.86 -22.07 -6.52
CA THR A 243 -16.78 -20.64 -6.88
C THR A 243 -15.72 -19.92 -6.05
N PRO A 244 -15.13 -18.81 -6.54
CA PRO A 244 -14.19 -18.01 -5.77
C PRO A 244 -14.70 -17.55 -4.40
N GLN A 245 -15.98 -17.15 -4.30
CA GLN A 245 -16.62 -16.77 -3.05
C GLN A 245 -16.76 -17.96 -2.08
N SER A 246 -17.13 -19.13 -2.60
CA SER A 246 -17.22 -20.37 -1.79
C SER A 246 -15.85 -20.83 -1.33
N PHE A 247 -14.81 -20.66 -2.17
CA PHE A 247 -13.42 -20.94 -1.80
C PHE A 247 -12.96 -20.00 -0.67
N PHE A 248 -13.20 -18.70 -0.79
CA PHE A 248 -12.89 -17.73 0.27
C PHE A 248 -13.57 -18.13 1.59
N LYS A 249 -14.88 -18.37 1.56
CA LYS A 249 -15.65 -18.75 2.75
C LYS A 249 -15.16 -20.06 3.38
N LYS A 250 -14.82 -21.05 2.55
CA LYS A 250 -14.42 -22.39 3.03
C LYS A 250 -12.98 -22.42 3.54
N TYR A 251 -12.04 -21.78 2.85
CA TYR A 251 -10.61 -21.97 3.11
C TYR A 251 -9.95 -20.77 3.81
N VAL A 252 -10.35 -19.54 3.53
CA VAL A 252 -9.85 -18.35 4.21
C VAL A 252 -10.61 -18.10 5.50
N ASP A 253 -11.94 -18.13 5.43
CA ASP A 253 -12.85 -17.98 6.57
C ASP A 253 -12.52 -16.74 7.42
N MET A 254 -12.49 -15.58 6.78
CA MET A 254 -12.13 -14.30 7.38
C MET A 254 -13.30 -13.32 7.28
N ASP A 255 -13.80 -12.88 8.42
CA ASP A 255 -14.80 -11.81 8.46
C ASP A 255 -14.11 -10.45 8.27
N LEU A 256 -14.11 -9.94 7.03
CA LEU A 256 -13.44 -8.69 6.67
C LEU A 256 -14.08 -7.45 7.32
N SER A 257 -15.34 -7.53 7.75
CA SER A 257 -16.03 -6.42 8.44
C SER A 257 -15.46 -6.12 9.83
N ARG A 258 -14.68 -7.05 10.38
CA ARG A 258 -14.01 -6.90 11.66
C ARG A 258 -12.68 -6.19 11.58
N TYR A 259 -12.08 -6.13 10.40
CA TYR A 259 -10.76 -5.55 10.20
C TYR A 259 -10.87 -4.07 9.85
N ILE A 260 -10.13 -3.26 10.57
CA ILE A 260 -10.18 -1.81 10.49
C ILE A 260 -8.80 -1.21 10.33
N SER A 261 -8.76 -0.07 9.67
CA SER A 261 -7.53 0.71 9.44
C SER A 261 -7.33 1.71 10.57
N LEU A 262 -6.28 1.50 11.37
CA LEU A 262 -5.76 2.49 12.32
C LEU A 262 -4.66 3.27 11.63
N ILE A 263 -4.71 4.60 11.71
CA ILE A 263 -3.67 5.47 11.15
C ILE A 263 -2.99 6.29 12.23
N ASN A 264 -1.76 6.71 11.96
CA ASN A 264 -1.08 7.73 12.72
C ASN A 264 -0.71 8.90 11.81
N ALA A 265 -1.55 9.93 11.82
CA ALA A 265 -1.36 11.19 11.13
C ALA A 265 -1.38 12.32 12.17
N PRO A 266 -0.23 12.71 12.74
CA PRO A 266 -0.14 13.66 13.84
C PRO A 266 -0.26 15.13 13.41
N THR A 267 -0.95 15.40 12.30
CA THR A 267 -1.16 16.74 11.75
C THR A 267 -2.29 17.47 12.49
N SER A 268 -2.22 18.79 12.57
CA SER A 268 -3.17 19.60 13.35
C SER A 268 -4.61 19.54 12.83
N ASP A 269 -4.80 19.23 11.55
CA ASP A 269 -6.10 19.07 10.89
C ASP A 269 -6.73 17.70 11.12
N LYS A 270 -6.00 16.75 11.71
CA LYS A 270 -6.44 15.37 11.96
C LYS A 270 -6.32 14.97 13.42
N PRO A 271 -7.15 15.54 14.35
CA PRO A 271 -7.16 15.13 15.74
C PRO A 271 -7.26 13.62 15.96
N TYR A 272 -6.56 13.09 16.96
CA TYR A 272 -6.69 11.71 17.40
C TYR A 272 -8.09 11.38 17.94
N GLY A 273 -8.48 10.12 17.88
CA GLY A 273 -9.79 9.65 18.33
C GLY A 273 -10.94 10.02 17.38
N LYS A 274 -10.63 10.45 16.15
CA LYS A 274 -11.59 10.74 15.09
C LYS A 274 -11.45 9.78 13.93
N THR A 275 -12.55 9.58 13.21
CA THR A 275 -12.54 8.80 11.97
C THR A 275 -12.47 9.71 10.75
N TYR A 276 -11.80 9.20 9.71
CA TYR A 276 -11.55 9.93 8.47
C TYR A 276 -11.84 9.04 7.26
N THR A 277 -12.25 9.69 6.18
CA THR A 277 -12.27 9.13 4.83
C THR A 277 -11.69 10.14 3.86
N VAL A 278 -11.29 9.70 2.67
CA VAL A 278 -10.77 10.60 1.62
C VAL A 278 -11.77 10.61 0.47
N ALA A 279 -12.17 11.78 0.03
CA ALA A 279 -13.10 11.92 -1.09
C ALA A 279 -12.51 11.30 -2.37
N PHE A 280 -13.34 10.64 -3.16
CA PHE A 280 -12.94 9.97 -4.40
C PHE A 280 -11.83 8.91 -4.22
N LEU A 281 -11.67 8.37 -3.03
CA LEU A 281 -10.78 7.26 -2.73
C LEU A 281 -11.58 5.96 -2.61
N GLY A 282 -11.55 5.13 -3.64
CA GLY A 282 -12.28 3.87 -3.68
C GLY A 282 -12.00 3.08 -4.95
N ASN A 283 -12.63 1.91 -5.06
CA ASN A 283 -12.62 1.09 -6.28
C ASN A 283 -14.02 0.56 -6.64
N VAL A 284 -14.77 0.02 -5.69
CA VAL A 284 -16.12 -0.49 -5.93
C VAL A 284 -17.13 0.63 -5.64
N ALA A 285 -17.85 1.07 -6.66
CA ALA A 285 -18.94 2.03 -6.49
C ALA A 285 -20.01 1.42 -5.55
N GLU A 286 -20.52 2.23 -4.61
CA GLU A 286 -21.44 1.78 -3.54
C GLU A 286 -20.86 0.71 -2.59
N GLY A 287 -19.57 0.41 -2.69
CA GLY A 287 -18.84 -0.44 -1.76
C GLY A 287 -18.56 0.26 -0.44
N ARG A 288 -17.92 -0.48 0.49
CA ARG A 288 -17.42 0.07 1.75
C ARG A 288 -16.45 1.23 1.47
N PRO A 289 -16.67 2.41 2.05
CA PRO A 289 -15.71 3.51 1.94
C PRO A 289 -14.41 3.17 2.67
N VAL A 290 -13.30 3.74 2.22
CA VAL A 290 -12.06 3.70 2.99
C VAL A 290 -12.27 4.51 4.26
N LYS A 291 -12.13 3.87 5.42
CA LYS A 291 -12.34 4.49 6.73
C LYS A 291 -11.15 4.26 7.64
N TYR A 292 -10.64 5.33 8.20
CA TYR A 292 -9.51 5.32 9.13
C TYR A 292 -9.94 5.77 10.52
N LEU A 293 -9.33 5.20 11.55
CA LEU A 293 -9.34 5.75 12.91
C LEU A 293 -7.94 6.29 13.21
N ASN A 294 -7.81 7.60 13.45
CA ASN A 294 -6.52 8.23 13.76
C ASN A 294 -6.21 8.14 15.26
N LEU A 295 -5.07 7.55 15.59
CA LEU A 295 -4.65 7.26 16.95
C LEU A 295 -3.17 7.63 17.17
N PRO A 296 -2.73 7.83 18.44
CA PRO A 296 -1.32 7.86 18.79
C PRO A 296 -0.59 6.62 18.33
N ILE A 297 0.70 6.75 18.00
CA ILE A 297 1.49 5.66 17.42
C ILE A 297 1.57 4.43 18.36
N GLU A 298 1.59 4.65 19.66
CA GLU A 298 1.63 3.58 20.67
C GLU A 298 0.38 2.68 20.62
N ASP A 299 -0.79 3.24 20.29
CA ASP A 299 -2.01 2.46 20.13
C ASP A 299 -1.94 1.55 18.89
N LEU A 300 -1.33 2.01 17.79
CA LEU A 300 -1.08 1.17 16.62
C LEU A 300 -0.16 0.00 16.96
N LYS A 301 0.93 0.28 17.70
CA LYS A 301 1.86 -0.76 18.18
C LYS A 301 1.15 -1.78 19.08
N ALA A 302 0.41 -1.31 20.06
CA ALA A 302 -0.31 -2.17 21.00
C ALA A 302 -1.30 -3.11 20.29
N ALA A 303 -2.10 -2.59 19.37
CA ALA A 303 -3.07 -3.37 18.61
C ALA A 303 -2.38 -4.41 17.68
N ALA A 304 -1.31 -4.01 16.98
CA ALA A 304 -0.52 -4.91 16.13
C ALA A 304 0.14 -6.04 16.94
N ILE A 305 0.74 -5.72 18.10
CA ILE A 305 1.34 -6.71 19.00
C ILE A 305 0.29 -7.68 19.53
N ALA A 306 -0.88 -7.18 19.95
CA ALA A 306 -1.98 -8.02 20.43
C ALA A 306 -2.45 -9.02 19.37
N GLN A 307 -2.60 -8.58 18.11
CA GLN A 307 -2.96 -9.46 16.98
C GLN A 307 -1.90 -10.51 16.71
N MET A 308 -0.60 -10.15 16.74
CA MET A 308 0.50 -11.12 16.53
C MET A 308 0.64 -12.10 17.68
N LYS A 309 0.36 -11.70 18.94
CA LYS A 309 0.30 -12.61 20.09
C LYS A 309 -0.80 -13.68 19.94
N ASP A 310 -1.92 -13.33 19.30
CA ASP A 310 -2.98 -14.27 18.93
C ASP A 310 -2.64 -15.14 17.69
N GLY A 311 -1.42 -15.00 17.16
CA GLY A 311 -0.93 -15.80 16.04
C GLY A 311 -1.50 -15.36 14.69
N LEU A 312 -1.79 -14.06 14.51
CA LEU A 312 -2.32 -13.50 13.28
C LEU A 312 -1.39 -12.40 12.72
N PRO A 313 -1.05 -12.43 11.43
CA PRO A 313 -0.24 -11.40 10.79
C PRO A 313 -1.01 -10.07 10.70
N VAL A 314 -0.27 -8.97 10.54
CA VAL A 314 -0.83 -7.61 10.47
C VAL A 314 -0.44 -6.95 9.16
N TRP A 315 -1.43 -6.59 8.34
CA TRP A 315 -1.21 -5.72 7.18
C TRP A 315 -0.88 -4.31 7.65
N PHE A 316 0.11 -3.66 7.02
CA PHE A 316 0.48 -2.29 7.36
C PHE A 316 0.92 -1.48 6.14
N GLY A 317 0.80 -0.14 6.25
CA GLY A 317 1.24 0.83 5.25
C GLY A 317 2.27 1.81 5.82
N CYS A 318 3.31 2.09 5.04
CA CYS A 318 4.44 2.92 5.46
C CYS A 318 5.09 3.67 4.29
N ASP A 319 6.08 4.53 4.59
CA ASP A 319 6.99 5.11 3.60
C ASP A 319 8.30 4.32 3.54
N VAL A 320 8.28 3.19 2.86
CA VAL A 320 9.38 2.21 2.83
C VAL A 320 10.70 2.77 2.30
N GLY A 321 10.65 3.81 1.48
CA GLY A 321 11.84 4.42 0.86
C GLY A 321 12.67 5.30 1.81
N LYS A 322 12.17 5.59 3.01
CA LYS A 322 12.82 6.50 3.96
C LYS A 322 13.71 5.72 4.93
N ARG A 323 14.99 6.15 5.05
CA ARG A 323 15.93 5.55 5.99
C ARG A 323 15.92 4.01 5.94
N SER A 324 15.95 3.44 4.73
CA SER A 324 15.86 2.01 4.48
C SER A 324 16.99 1.54 3.57
N VAL A 325 17.59 0.39 3.89
CA VAL A 325 18.62 -0.26 3.09
C VAL A 325 18.06 -1.54 2.50
N ARG A 326 17.84 -1.54 1.18
CA ARG A 326 17.15 -2.63 0.47
C ARG A 326 17.91 -3.95 0.52
N ASP A 327 19.22 -3.93 0.25
CA ASP A 327 20.04 -5.13 0.13
C ASP A 327 20.15 -5.91 1.45
N GLY A 328 20.18 -5.21 2.58
CA GLY A 328 20.17 -5.82 3.92
C GLY A 328 18.78 -6.01 4.51
N GLY A 329 17.73 -5.49 3.86
CA GLY A 329 16.37 -5.53 4.39
C GLY A 329 16.22 -4.78 5.72
N VAL A 330 16.93 -3.67 5.88
CA VAL A 330 16.97 -2.91 7.13
C VAL A 330 16.16 -1.62 6.99
N MET A 331 15.24 -1.41 7.91
CA MET A 331 14.43 -0.20 8.06
C MET A 331 14.75 0.39 9.44
N ASP A 332 15.72 1.32 9.48
CA ASP A 332 16.22 1.92 10.73
C ASP A 332 16.66 3.36 10.49
N LEU A 333 16.35 4.24 11.43
CA LEU A 333 16.74 5.65 11.38
C LEU A 333 18.26 5.82 11.28
N ASN A 334 19.00 4.90 11.88
CA ASN A 334 20.47 4.88 11.93
C ASN A 334 21.11 4.08 10.78
N ALA A 335 20.33 3.51 9.84
CA ALA A 335 20.91 2.74 8.74
C ALA A 335 21.73 3.59 7.78
N LEU A 336 21.36 4.86 7.62
CA LEU A 336 22.02 5.84 6.75
C LEU A 336 22.35 7.11 7.57
N ASP A 337 23.62 7.43 7.70
CA ASP A 337 24.12 8.64 8.36
C ASP A 337 24.24 9.80 7.38
N LEU A 338 23.08 10.30 6.94
CA LEU A 338 23.00 11.40 5.98
C LEU A 338 23.39 12.73 6.60
N GLU A 339 23.15 12.90 7.90
CA GLU A 339 23.48 14.09 8.66
C GLU A 339 25.00 14.32 8.70
N THR A 340 25.76 13.30 9.03
CA THR A 340 27.23 13.37 8.98
C THR A 340 27.74 13.49 7.55
N LEU A 341 27.14 12.75 6.59
CA LEU A 341 27.59 12.78 5.20
C LEU A 341 27.48 14.17 4.57
N PHE A 342 26.36 14.87 4.83
CA PHE A 342 26.09 16.19 4.26
C PHE A 342 26.41 17.37 5.20
N ASN A 343 26.92 17.07 6.39
CA ASN A 343 27.21 18.06 7.45
C ASN A 343 26.00 19.01 7.67
N THR A 344 24.78 18.42 7.79
CA THR A 344 23.52 19.14 7.99
C THR A 344 22.52 18.31 8.75
N GLU A 345 21.47 18.92 9.27
CA GLU A 345 20.42 18.22 9.99
C GLU A 345 19.14 18.16 9.14
N PHE A 346 18.35 17.11 9.31
CA PHE A 346 16.99 16.96 8.75
C PHE A 346 15.98 17.03 9.88
N THR A 347 15.43 18.20 10.15
CA THR A 347 14.72 18.53 11.40
C THR A 347 13.22 18.40 11.36
N MET A 348 12.60 18.04 10.22
CA MET A 348 11.15 17.88 10.12
C MET A 348 10.66 16.73 11.01
N ASP A 349 9.69 17.00 11.86
CA ASP A 349 8.93 15.96 12.55
C ASP A 349 7.94 15.24 11.59
N LYS A 350 7.26 14.21 12.10
CA LYS A 350 6.35 13.39 11.30
C LYS A 350 5.17 14.18 10.74
N ALA A 351 4.62 15.13 11.52
CA ALA A 351 3.53 16.00 11.08
C ALA A 351 3.99 16.92 9.93
N GLN A 352 5.13 17.58 10.12
CA GLN A 352 5.72 18.45 9.11
C GLN A 352 6.03 17.70 7.82
N ARG A 353 6.55 16.45 7.91
CA ARG A 353 6.82 15.63 6.72
C ARG A 353 5.56 15.30 5.93
N LEU A 354 4.43 15.07 6.60
CA LEU A 354 3.13 14.87 5.94
C LEU A 354 2.63 16.18 5.31
N ASP A 355 2.64 17.28 6.05
CA ASP A 355 2.12 18.58 5.60
C ASP A 355 2.90 19.14 4.41
N TYR A 356 4.21 18.91 4.37
CA TYR A 356 5.08 19.39 3.28
C TYR A 356 5.37 18.34 2.20
N GLY A 357 4.72 17.17 2.25
CA GLY A 357 4.84 16.13 1.23
C GLY A 357 6.21 15.44 1.20
N GLN A 358 7.00 15.54 2.28
CA GLN A 358 8.29 14.90 2.39
C GLN A 358 8.19 13.39 2.66
N SER A 359 7.10 12.95 3.29
CA SER A 359 6.79 11.55 3.52
C SER A 359 5.33 11.27 3.24
N LEU A 360 5.08 10.16 2.57
CA LEU A 360 3.75 9.68 2.19
C LEU A 360 3.71 8.16 2.36
N MET A 361 2.53 7.60 2.56
CA MET A 361 2.36 6.15 2.52
C MET A 361 2.53 5.64 1.09
N THR A 362 3.62 4.91 0.83
CA THR A 362 4.02 4.47 -0.51
C THR A 362 4.01 2.97 -0.71
N HIS A 363 3.99 2.18 0.40
CA HIS A 363 4.13 0.73 0.33
C HIS A 363 3.36 0.05 1.44
N ALA A 364 2.85 -1.15 1.14
CA ALA A 364 2.20 -2.01 2.11
C ALA A 364 2.93 -3.36 2.23
N MET A 365 3.04 -3.84 3.47
CA MET A 365 3.71 -5.09 3.84
C MET A 365 2.96 -5.79 4.96
N VAL A 366 3.55 -6.86 5.52
CA VAL A 366 2.94 -7.65 6.59
C VAL A 366 3.89 -7.79 7.76
N PHE A 367 3.43 -7.45 8.97
CA PHE A 367 4.12 -7.85 10.19
C PHE A 367 3.88 -9.33 10.47
N GLN A 368 4.97 -10.04 10.69
CA GLN A 368 4.99 -11.47 11.04
C GLN A 368 5.72 -11.76 12.33
N GLY A 369 6.20 -10.74 13.02
CA GLY A 369 6.85 -10.92 14.28
C GLY A 369 7.28 -9.61 14.89
N VAL A 370 7.55 -9.66 16.17
CA VAL A 370 8.06 -8.54 16.96
C VAL A 370 8.98 -9.09 18.05
N ASN A 371 10.05 -8.38 18.35
CA ASN A 371 10.86 -8.65 19.52
C ASN A 371 10.52 -7.65 20.61
N LEU A 372 10.06 -8.17 21.73
CA LEU A 372 9.74 -7.40 22.93
C LEU A 372 10.89 -7.54 23.92
N ASP A 373 11.23 -6.44 24.62
CA ASP A 373 12.16 -6.47 25.75
C ASP A 373 11.52 -7.10 27.00
N ASP A 374 12.26 -7.16 28.09
CA ASP A 374 11.80 -7.76 29.37
C ASP A 374 10.64 -6.98 30.00
N ASN A 375 10.40 -5.75 29.60
CA ASN A 375 9.28 -4.90 30.01
C ASN A 375 8.08 -4.99 29.05
N GLY A 376 8.18 -5.83 28.01
CA GLY A 376 7.15 -6.00 26.99
C GLY A 376 7.09 -4.89 25.93
N LYS A 377 8.12 -4.02 25.83
CA LYS A 377 8.21 -2.97 24.82
C LYS A 377 8.84 -3.50 23.55
N PRO A 378 8.31 -3.12 22.37
CA PRO A 378 8.90 -3.51 21.10
C PRO A 378 10.25 -2.80 20.88
N ASN A 379 11.18 -3.50 20.25
CA ASN A 379 12.44 -2.92 19.81
C ASN A 379 12.76 -3.25 18.33
N ARG A 380 12.20 -4.33 17.80
CA ARG A 380 12.35 -4.75 16.40
C ARG A 380 11.09 -5.46 15.92
N TRP A 381 10.77 -5.28 14.63
CA TRP A 381 9.63 -5.87 13.95
C TRP A 381 10.08 -6.71 12.77
N ARG A 382 9.54 -7.92 12.63
CA ARG A 382 9.76 -8.77 11.47
C ARG A 382 8.73 -8.46 10.40
N VAL A 383 9.22 -8.11 9.23
CA VAL A 383 8.41 -7.66 8.09
C VAL A 383 8.54 -8.65 6.94
N GLU A 384 7.41 -9.17 6.44
CA GLU A 384 7.34 -9.86 5.15
C GLU A 384 7.09 -8.83 4.05
N ASN A 385 8.01 -8.79 3.07
CA ASN A 385 7.87 -7.96 1.89
C ASN A 385 7.46 -8.82 0.68
N SER A 386 6.98 -8.17 -0.38
CA SER A 386 6.56 -8.80 -1.64
C SER A 386 7.54 -8.52 -2.80
N TRP A 387 8.84 -8.50 -2.53
CA TRP A 387 9.88 -8.24 -3.53
C TRP A 387 10.72 -9.48 -3.89
N GLY A 388 10.24 -10.66 -3.50
CA GLY A 388 10.94 -11.94 -3.73
C GLY A 388 12.01 -12.23 -2.68
N LYS A 389 12.54 -13.45 -2.73
CA LYS A 389 13.52 -13.96 -1.76
C LYS A 389 14.88 -13.26 -1.82
N ASP A 390 15.22 -12.68 -2.96
CA ASP A 390 16.52 -12.01 -3.16
C ASP A 390 16.59 -10.61 -2.52
N ALA A 391 15.46 -10.07 -2.05
CA ALA A 391 15.40 -8.79 -1.36
C ALA A 391 15.42 -8.99 0.16
N GLY A 392 16.26 -8.24 0.86
CA GLY A 392 16.43 -8.40 2.32
C GLY A 392 17.05 -9.74 2.69
N VAL A 393 16.65 -10.29 3.83
CA VAL A 393 17.10 -11.62 4.29
C VAL A 393 16.02 -12.64 3.99
N ASP A 394 16.19 -13.45 2.95
CA ASP A 394 15.19 -14.41 2.46
C ASP A 394 13.81 -13.79 2.18
N GLY A 395 13.78 -12.52 1.73
CA GLY A 395 12.56 -11.75 1.48
C GLY A 395 11.97 -11.05 2.70
N TYR A 396 12.58 -11.21 3.88
CA TYR A 396 12.18 -10.52 5.10
C TYR A 396 13.00 -9.27 5.34
N TYR A 397 12.34 -8.31 5.95
CA TYR A 397 12.94 -7.06 6.41
C TYR A 397 12.88 -7.00 7.94
N ILE A 398 13.79 -6.22 8.51
CA ILE A 398 13.80 -5.90 9.93
C ILE A 398 13.59 -4.41 10.09
N MET A 399 12.62 -4.03 10.93
CA MET A 399 12.29 -2.64 11.22
C MET A 399 12.61 -2.35 12.68
N SER A 400 13.34 -1.26 12.96
CA SER A 400 13.48 -0.78 14.34
C SER A 400 12.20 -0.12 14.84
N ASP A 401 11.99 -0.11 16.15
CA ASP A 401 10.84 0.54 16.74
C ASP A 401 10.85 2.07 16.53
N ALA A 402 12.03 2.68 16.54
CA ALA A 402 12.18 4.10 16.22
C ALA A 402 11.78 4.42 14.76
N TRP A 403 12.07 3.51 13.81
CA TRP A 403 11.60 3.68 12.44
C TRP A 403 10.07 3.53 12.33
N PHE A 404 9.48 2.63 13.12
CA PHE A 404 8.03 2.49 13.22
C PHE A 404 7.39 3.83 13.61
N ASP A 405 7.92 4.53 14.62
CA ASP A 405 7.40 5.81 15.06
C ASP A 405 7.36 6.86 13.94
N GLU A 406 8.39 6.91 13.11
CA GLU A 406 8.59 7.98 12.16
C GLU A 406 7.95 7.75 10.79
N TYR A 407 7.90 6.50 10.28
CA TYR A 407 7.49 6.21 8.90
C TYR A 407 6.36 5.20 8.76
N MET A 408 5.82 4.69 9.86
CA MET A 408 4.58 3.92 9.86
C MET A 408 3.38 4.86 9.85
N TYR A 409 2.41 4.56 8.97
CA TYR A 409 1.21 5.38 8.84
C TYR A 409 -0.09 4.61 9.08
N GLN A 410 -0.10 3.31 8.85
CA GLN A 410 -1.33 2.51 8.95
C GLN A 410 -1.04 1.08 9.39
N VAL A 411 -1.88 0.54 10.28
CA VAL A 411 -1.99 -0.89 10.55
C VAL A 411 -3.44 -1.33 10.41
N VAL A 412 -3.65 -2.58 9.99
CA VAL A 412 -4.99 -3.17 9.88
C VAL A 412 -5.12 -4.30 10.89
N VAL A 413 -6.06 -4.15 11.80
CA VAL A 413 -6.27 -5.08 12.90
C VAL A 413 -7.75 -5.43 13.08
N ASP A 414 -8.01 -6.60 13.67
CA ASP A 414 -9.36 -6.95 14.11
C ASP A 414 -9.79 -6.03 15.26
N LYS A 415 -10.99 -5.43 15.15
CA LYS A 415 -11.56 -4.52 16.16
C LYS A 415 -11.62 -5.08 17.58
N LYS A 416 -11.47 -6.41 17.75
CA LYS A 416 -11.41 -7.03 19.09
C LYS A 416 -10.18 -6.58 19.91
N TYR A 417 -9.11 -6.12 19.24
CA TYR A 417 -7.89 -5.64 19.88
C TYR A 417 -7.94 -4.17 20.28
N LEU A 418 -9.03 -3.49 19.99
CA LEU A 418 -9.25 -2.11 20.40
C LEU A 418 -9.83 -1.99 21.80
N THR A 419 -9.52 -0.89 22.47
CA THR A 419 -10.19 -0.49 23.69
C THR A 419 -11.68 -0.16 23.44
N GLU A 420 -12.48 -0.09 24.49
CA GLU A 420 -13.88 0.29 24.36
C GLU A 420 -14.04 1.73 23.81
N GLU A 421 -13.19 2.65 24.24
CA GLU A 421 -13.16 4.02 23.76
C GLU A 421 -12.85 4.09 22.25
N GLN A 422 -11.84 3.35 21.79
CA GLN A 422 -11.48 3.27 20.38
C GLN A 422 -12.60 2.64 19.54
N ARG A 423 -13.29 1.62 20.05
CA ARG A 423 -14.46 1.03 19.37
C ARG A 423 -15.61 2.03 19.25
N LYS A 424 -15.90 2.80 20.29
CA LYS A 424 -16.90 3.88 20.22
C LYS A 424 -16.51 4.97 19.22
N ALA A 425 -15.22 5.28 19.13
CA ALA A 425 -14.72 6.25 18.14
C ALA A 425 -14.99 5.80 16.70
N LEU A 426 -14.99 4.50 16.41
CA LEU A 426 -15.33 3.96 15.09
C LEU A 426 -16.78 4.17 14.66
N GLU A 427 -17.71 4.39 15.60
CA GLU A 427 -19.13 4.62 15.31
C GLU A 427 -19.40 6.05 14.82
N GLN A 428 -18.41 6.95 14.92
CA GLN A 428 -18.52 8.32 14.43
C GLN A 428 -18.58 8.33 12.89
N GLU A 429 -19.34 9.29 12.35
CA GLU A 429 -19.28 9.61 10.93
C GLU A 429 -17.87 10.11 10.58
N PRO A 430 -17.26 9.62 9.52
CA PRO A 430 -15.92 10.00 9.15
C PRO A 430 -15.87 11.44 8.63
N ILE A 431 -14.86 12.17 9.05
CA ILE A 431 -14.51 13.47 8.47
C ILE A 431 -13.94 13.22 7.07
N THR A 432 -14.55 13.83 6.06
CA THR A 432 -14.12 13.67 4.67
C THR A 432 -12.94 14.61 4.37
N LEU A 433 -11.80 14.01 4.09
CA LEU A 433 -10.59 14.69 3.64
C LEU A 433 -10.63 14.98 2.15
N GLN A 434 -9.82 15.92 1.70
CA GLN A 434 -9.73 16.26 0.27
C GLN A 434 -9.14 15.08 -0.55
N PRO A 435 -9.46 14.93 -1.84
CA PRO A 435 -8.97 13.85 -2.67
C PRO A 435 -7.43 13.73 -2.74
N TRP A 436 -6.73 14.82 -2.52
CA TRP A 436 -5.27 14.92 -2.52
C TRP A 436 -4.64 14.88 -1.13
N ASP A 437 -5.39 14.46 -0.11
CA ASP A 437 -4.84 14.28 1.23
C ASP A 437 -3.76 13.20 1.25
N PRO A 438 -2.64 13.40 1.99
CA PRO A 438 -1.57 12.43 2.09
C PRO A 438 -2.00 11.03 2.54
N MET A 439 -3.10 10.91 3.30
CA MET A 439 -3.60 9.60 3.75
C MET A 439 -4.22 8.76 2.62
N GLY A 440 -4.50 9.35 1.45
CA GLY A 440 -4.89 8.65 0.24
C GLY A 440 -3.73 8.17 -0.65
N SER A 441 -2.49 8.48 -0.31
CA SER A 441 -1.33 8.36 -1.20
C SER A 441 -1.03 6.92 -1.64
N LEU A 442 -1.24 5.91 -0.80
CA LEU A 442 -1.00 4.50 -1.16
C LEU A 442 -1.85 4.05 -2.35
N ALA A 443 -3.06 4.59 -2.52
CA ALA A 443 -3.90 4.30 -3.68
C ALA A 443 -3.48 5.06 -4.95
N SER A 444 -2.66 6.10 -4.80
CA SER A 444 -2.16 6.94 -5.90
C SER A 444 -0.81 6.46 -6.46
N VAL A 445 -0.29 5.32 -6.00
CA VAL A 445 0.96 4.72 -6.51
C VAL A 445 0.79 4.38 -7.99
N ARG A 446 1.65 4.97 -8.84
CA ARG A 446 1.64 4.88 -10.30
C ARG A 446 2.66 3.89 -10.80
#